data_1414b23e27e7a28308aaa91fa3700609
#
_entry.id   1414b23e27e7a28308aaa91fa3700609
#
_cell.length_a   1.000
_cell.length_b   1.000
_cell.length_c   1.000
_cell.angle_alpha   90.00
_cell.angle_beta   90.00
_cell.angle_gamma   90.00
#
_symmetry.space_group_name_H-M   'P 1'
#
loop_
_entity.id
_entity.type
_entity.pdbx_description
1 polymer ?
#
loop_
_entity_poly.entity_id
_entity_poly.type
_entity_poly.pdbx_seq_one_letter_code
_entity_poly.pdbx_strand_id
1 'polypeptide(L)'
;VEPAEEPADTCVREALEETGVDIEPICLVSVKSSPYMVTYANGDQCQYMDLLFFCRPREGGNAQPCVADDESLEVGWFAPDALPQPLATSTQSRLELVQRFKQNAAQGNPACLFAYNLD
;
A
#
# COMPACT_ATOMS: atom_id res chain seq x y z
N VAL A 1 3.50 6.29 10.11
CA VAL A 1 4.72 5.76 10.78
C VAL A 1 4.79 6.37 12.17
N GLU A 2 4.86 5.51 13.16
CA GLU A 2 5.09 5.92 14.54
C GLU A 2 6.57 6.23 14.76
N PRO A 3 6.94 7.04 15.78
CA PRO A 3 8.35 7.26 16.08
C PRO A 3 9.10 5.95 16.30
N ALA A 4 10.29 5.83 15.68
CA ALA A 4 11.15 4.64 15.73
C ALA A 4 10.53 3.37 15.11
N GLU A 5 9.43 3.48 14.39
CA GLU A 5 8.80 2.36 13.69
C GLU A 5 9.31 2.30 12.25
N GLU A 6 9.67 1.09 11.79
CA GLU A 6 10.04 0.90 10.40
C GLU A 6 8.81 0.95 9.49
N PRO A 7 8.93 1.47 8.25
CA PRO A 7 7.79 1.53 7.33
C PRO A 7 7.10 0.19 7.08
N ALA A 8 7.84 -0.91 6.99
CA ALA A 8 7.25 -2.23 6.81
C ALA A 8 6.40 -2.65 8.02
N ASP A 9 6.86 -2.31 9.23
CA ASP A 9 6.11 -2.60 10.46
C ASP A 9 4.83 -1.75 10.54
N THR A 10 4.89 -0.51 10.07
CA THR A 10 3.72 0.36 9.95
C THR A 10 2.67 -0.29 9.05
N CYS A 11 3.10 -0.81 7.89
CA CYS A 11 2.22 -1.49 6.94
C CYS A 11 1.49 -2.67 7.61
N VAL A 12 2.23 -3.51 8.33
CA VAL A 12 1.66 -4.66 9.05
C VAL A 12 0.66 -4.20 10.09
N ARG A 13 1.02 -3.21 10.91
CA ARG A 13 0.16 -2.70 11.98
C ARG A 13 -1.13 -2.11 11.43
N GLU A 14 -1.02 -1.24 10.43
CA GLU A 14 -2.20 -0.57 9.86
C GLU A 14 -3.13 -1.55 9.16
N ALA A 15 -2.60 -2.53 8.44
CA ALA A 15 -3.42 -3.57 7.82
C ALA A 15 -4.22 -4.34 8.86
N LEU A 16 -3.58 -4.70 9.97
CA LEU A 16 -4.24 -5.41 11.06
C LEU A 16 -5.32 -4.53 11.71
N GLU A 17 -5.02 -3.27 11.97
CA GLU A 17 -5.96 -2.32 12.57
C GLU A 17 -7.18 -2.08 11.69
N GLU A 18 -6.97 -1.95 10.39
CA GLU A 18 -8.03 -1.57 9.45
C GLU A 18 -8.85 -2.76 8.95
N THR A 19 -8.22 -3.90 8.75
CA THR A 19 -8.85 -5.06 8.10
C THR A 19 -8.86 -6.33 8.94
N GLY A 20 -8.12 -6.37 10.03
CA GLY A 20 -7.95 -7.58 10.84
C GLY A 20 -7.05 -8.63 10.21
N VAL A 21 -6.47 -8.36 9.03
CA VAL A 21 -5.61 -9.33 8.34
C VAL A 21 -4.16 -9.18 8.80
N ASP A 22 -3.54 -10.32 9.13
CA ASP A 22 -2.13 -10.40 9.48
C ASP A 22 -1.32 -10.64 8.20
N ILE A 23 -0.53 -9.64 7.78
CA ILE A 23 0.22 -9.68 6.53
C ILE A 23 1.72 -9.74 6.77
N GLU A 24 2.44 -10.24 5.76
CA GLU A 24 3.89 -10.28 5.73
C GLU A 24 4.38 -9.51 4.50
N PRO A 25 5.12 -8.41 4.69
CA PRO A 25 5.73 -7.70 3.56
C PRO A 25 6.80 -8.57 2.90
N ILE A 26 6.75 -8.65 1.57
CA ILE A 26 7.69 -9.45 0.78
C ILE A 26 8.78 -8.57 0.18
N CYS A 27 8.39 -7.46 -0.44
CA CYS A 27 9.33 -6.56 -1.08
C CYS A 27 8.71 -5.17 -1.24
N LEU A 28 9.57 -4.20 -1.50
CA LEU A 28 9.18 -2.84 -1.79
C LEU A 28 8.93 -2.70 -3.29
N VAL A 29 7.73 -2.30 -3.66
CA VAL A 29 7.32 -2.13 -5.06
C VAL A 29 7.73 -0.77 -5.59
N SER A 30 7.49 0.30 -4.81
CA SER A 30 7.80 1.65 -5.25
C SER A 30 8.07 2.59 -4.09
N VAL A 31 8.86 3.63 -4.40
CA VAL A 31 9.08 4.78 -3.53
C VAL A 31 8.78 6.02 -4.35
N LYS A 32 7.80 6.81 -3.94
CA LYS A 32 7.37 8.02 -4.65
C LYS A 32 7.01 9.12 -3.65
N SER A 33 7.26 10.36 -4.05
CA SER A 33 6.68 11.49 -3.33
C SER A 33 5.22 11.66 -3.72
N SER A 34 4.37 12.00 -2.76
CA SER A 34 3.00 12.39 -3.05
C SER A 34 2.98 13.60 -3.98
N PRO A 35 2.12 13.62 -5.01
CA PRO A 35 2.04 14.79 -5.90
C PRO A 35 1.38 16.00 -5.24
N TYR A 36 0.82 15.84 -4.04
CA TYR A 36 0.07 16.90 -3.38
C TYR A 36 0.75 17.38 -2.12
N MET A 37 0.70 18.69 -1.91
CA MET A 37 1.07 19.31 -0.65
C MET A 37 -0.15 19.34 0.26
N VAL A 38 0.00 18.88 1.50
CA VAL A 38 -1.06 18.94 2.52
C VAL A 38 -0.79 20.14 3.42
N THR A 39 -1.78 21.01 3.54
CA THR A 39 -1.71 22.18 4.44
C THR A 39 -2.59 21.91 5.65
N TYR A 40 -2.00 21.98 6.83
CA TYR A 40 -2.71 21.79 8.09
C TYR A 40 -3.28 23.11 8.62
N ALA A 41 -4.20 22.99 9.58
CA ALA A 41 -4.89 24.15 10.16
C ALA A 41 -3.94 25.16 10.80
N ASN A 42 -2.78 24.73 11.31
CA ASN A 42 -1.76 25.59 11.89
C ASN A 42 -0.87 26.27 10.84
N GLY A 43 -1.11 26.06 9.55
CA GLY A 43 -0.32 26.61 8.45
C GLY A 43 0.85 25.76 7.98
N ASP A 44 1.14 24.65 8.66
CA ASP A 44 2.20 23.75 8.24
C ASP A 44 1.84 23.07 6.92
N GLN A 45 2.86 22.89 6.07
CA GLN A 45 2.73 22.22 4.79
C GLN A 45 3.59 20.97 4.78
N CYS A 46 3.00 19.85 4.36
CA CYS A 46 3.70 18.56 4.29
C CYS A 46 3.51 17.91 2.92
N GLN A 47 4.57 17.28 2.46
CA GLN A 47 4.52 16.38 1.30
C GLN A 47 4.95 15.00 1.79
N TYR A 48 4.14 14.00 1.51
CA TYR A 48 4.39 12.65 2.00
C TYR A 48 5.20 11.84 1.00
N MET A 49 6.03 10.94 1.54
CA MET A 49 6.69 9.91 0.77
C MET A 49 5.85 8.64 0.85
N ASP A 50 5.48 8.09 -0.30
CA ASP A 50 4.67 6.89 -0.39
C ASP A 50 5.56 5.67 -0.64
N LEU A 51 5.49 4.71 0.26
CA LEU A 51 6.21 3.44 0.18
C LEU A 51 5.18 2.33 -0.04
N LEU A 52 5.24 1.70 -1.21
CA LEU A 52 4.29 0.66 -1.58
C LEU A 52 4.94 -0.71 -1.44
N PHE A 53 4.35 -1.55 -0.58
CA PHE A 53 4.84 -2.91 -0.32
C PHE A 53 3.97 -3.94 -1.00
N PHE A 54 4.61 -4.97 -1.56
CA PHE A 54 3.95 -6.20 -1.96
C PHE A 54 3.95 -7.15 -0.76
N CYS A 55 2.76 -7.58 -0.37
CA CYS A 55 2.58 -8.36 0.84
C CYS A 55 1.81 -9.64 0.54
N ARG A 56 1.86 -10.58 1.48
CA ARG A 56 1.02 -11.78 1.45
C ARG A 56 0.44 -12.01 2.84
N PRO A 57 -0.66 -12.78 2.96
CA PRO A 57 -1.13 -13.20 4.28
C PRO A 57 -0.04 -13.99 5.01
N ARG A 58 0.16 -13.69 6.29
CA ARG A 58 1.15 -14.40 7.11
C ARG A 58 0.67 -15.81 7.37
N GLU A 59 1.55 -16.80 7.16
CA GLU A 59 1.25 -18.21 7.44
C GLU A 59 0.96 -18.39 8.93
N GLY A 60 -0.19 -19.02 9.24
CA GLY A 60 -0.64 -19.18 10.62
C GLY A 60 -1.32 -17.96 11.23
N GLY A 61 -1.36 -16.83 10.52
CA GLY A 61 -2.04 -15.62 10.97
C GLY A 61 -3.48 -15.56 10.48
N ASN A 62 -4.20 -14.50 10.88
CA ASN A 62 -5.57 -14.30 10.43
C ASN A 62 -5.59 -13.74 9.01
N ALA A 63 -6.24 -14.43 8.08
CA ALA A 63 -6.41 -13.99 6.70
C ALA A 63 -7.87 -13.63 6.36
N GLN A 64 -8.76 -13.63 7.36
CA GLN A 64 -10.17 -13.25 7.17
C GLN A 64 -10.34 -11.74 7.37
N PRO A 65 -10.59 -10.97 6.30
CA PRO A 65 -10.77 -9.54 6.46
C PRO A 65 -12.08 -9.21 7.15
N CYS A 66 -12.05 -8.18 7.97
CA CYS A 66 -13.23 -7.64 8.62
C CYS A 66 -13.07 -6.13 8.80
N VAL A 67 -14.18 -5.42 8.97
CA VAL A 67 -14.12 -4.00 9.32
C VAL A 67 -13.70 -3.91 10.78
N ALA A 68 -12.44 -3.53 11.00
CA ALA A 68 -11.83 -3.53 12.33
C ALA A 68 -11.71 -2.12 12.93
N ASP A 69 -12.05 -1.08 12.16
CA ASP A 69 -12.03 0.30 12.62
C ASP A 69 -13.29 1.05 12.16
N ASP A 70 -13.44 2.30 12.63
CA ASP A 70 -14.60 3.13 12.30
C ASP A 70 -14.49 3.80 10.93
N GLU A 71 -13.33 3.75 10.30
CA GLU A 71 -13.07 4.44 9.04
C GLU A 71 -13.39 3.58 7.82
N SER A 72 -13.37 2.26 7.98
CA SER A 72 -13.59 1.32 6.88
C SER A 72 -15.06 0.91 6.82
N LEU A 73 -15.68 1.02 5.63
CA LEU A 73 -17.05 0.61 5.40
C LEU A 73 -17.16 -0.83 4.96
N GLU A 74 -16.21 -1.29 4.16
CA GLU A 74 -16.17 -2.64 3.61
C GLU A 74 -14.74 -3.07 3.36
N VAL A 75 -14.41 -4.30 3.74
CA VAL A 75 -13.11 -4.91 3.45
C VAL A 75 -13.34 -6.33 2.92
N GLY A 76 -12.44 -6.78 2.05
CA GLY A 76 -12.53 -8.11 1.46
C GLY A 76 -11.34 -8.42 0.58
N TRP A 77 -11.33 -9.64 0.05
CA TRP A 77 -10.38 -10.06 -0.96
C TRP A 77 -11.01 -9.89 -2.33
N PHE A 78 -10.35 -9.16 -3.21
CA PHE A 78 -10.87 -8.87 -4.54
C PHE A 78 -9.82 -9.25 -5.58
N ALA A 79 -10.28 -9.89 -6.66
CA ALA A 79 -9.41 -10.13 -7.82
C ALA A 79 -9.08 -8.77 -8.49
N PRO A 80 -7.89 -8.62 -9.10
CA PRO A 80 -7.51 -7.35 -9.72
C PRO A 80 -8.48 -6.86 -10.81
N ASP A 81 -9.22 -7.76 -11.45
CA ASP A 81 -10.22 -7.44 -12.48
C ASP A 81 -11.65 -7.39 -11.95
N ALA A 82 -11.84 -7.55 -10.64
CA ALA A 82 -13.16 -7.58 -10.01
C ALA A 82 -13.20 -6.68 -8.76
N LEU A 83 -12.60 -5.49 -8.85
CA LEU A 83 -12.51 -4.56 -7.74
C LEU A 83 -13.83 -3.80 -7.55
N PRO A 84 -14.17 -3.45 -6.30
CA PRO A 84 -15.36 -2.64 -6.05
C PRO A 84 -15.19 -1.24 -6.63
N GLN A 85 -16.28 -0.67 -7.11
CA GLN A 85 -16.30 0.68 -7.68
C GLN A 85 -17.15 1.59 -6.81
N PRO A 86 -16.81 2.90 -6.76
CA PRO A 86 -15.67 3.55 -7.39
C PRO A 86 -14.37 3.34 -6.59
N LEU A 87 -13.22 3.34 -7.28
CA LEU A 87 -11.91 3.28 -6.64
C LEU A 87 -11.33 4.69 -6.49
N ALA A 88 -10.63 4.92 -5.39
CA ALA A 88 -9.85 6.14 -5.22
C ALA A 88 -8.73 6.20 -6.26
N THR A 89 -8.41 7.41 -6.74
CA THR A 89 -7.34 7.62 -7.72
C THR A 89 -6.00 7.07 -7.21
N SER A 90 -5.71 7.26 -5.93
CA SER A 90 -4.49 6.74 -5.31
C SER A 90 -4.42 5.21 -5.36
N THR A 91 -5.55 4.53 -5.16
CA THR A 91 -5.64 3.07 -5.25
C THR A 91 -5.37 2.61 -6.68
N GLN A 92 -5.96 3.27 -7.67
CA GLN A 92 -5.72 2.96 -9.08
C GLN A 92 -4.25 3.11 -9.46
N SER A 93 -3.61 4.20 -9.02
CA SER A 93 -2.20 4.46 -9.28
C SER A 93 -1.31 3.38 -8.66
N ARG A 94 -1.61 2.96 -7.45
CA ARG A 94 -0.85 1.90 -6.76
C ARG A 94 -1.00 0.56 -7.44
N LEU A 95 -2.20 0.22 -7.90
CA LEU A 95 -2.44 -1.01 -8.65
C LEU A 95 -1.66 -1.05 -9.96
N GLU A 96 -1.58 0.07 -10.67
CA GLU A 96 -0.78 0.19 -11.89
C GLU A 96 0.70 -0.07 -11.60
N LEU A 97 1.22 0.48 -10.50
CA LEU A 97 2.60 0.26 -10.08
C LEU A 97 2.86 -1.21 -9.75
N VAL A 98 1.94 -1.87 -9.05
CA VAL A 98 2.05 -3.30 -8.73
C VAL A 98 2.08 -4.13 -10.01
N GLN A 99 1.20 -3.84 -10.97
CA GLN A 99 1.16 -4.56 -12.24
C GLN A 99 2.47 -4.39 -13.02
N ARG A 100 2.99 -3.17 -13.08
CA ARG A 100 4.26 -2.88 -13.73
C ARG A 100 5.42 -3.62 -13.06
N PHE A 101 5.45 -3.61 -11.73
CA PHE A 101 6.45 -4.35 -10.97
C PHE A 101 6.39 -5.85 -11.29
N LYS A 102 5.19 -6.44 -11.30
CA LYS A 102 5.01 -7.86 -11.62
C LYS A 102 5.45 -8.19 -13.04
N GLN A 103 5.14 -7.35 -14.01
CA GLN A 103 5.58 -7.53 -15.39
C GLN A 103 7.10 -7.51 -15.52
N ASN A 104 7.75 -6.55 -14.85
CA ASN A 104 9.21 -6.44 -14.85
C ASN A 104 9.85 -7.65 -14.17
N ALA A 105 9.29 -8.10 -13.06
CA ALA A 105 9.80 -9.28 -12.34
C ALA A 105 9.68 -10.54 -13.19
N ALA A 106 8.59 -10.70 -13.94
CA ALA A 106 8.39 -11.81 -14.85
C ALA A 106 9.43 -11.82 -15.98
N GLN A 107 9.99 -10.67 -16.32
CA GLN A 107 11.06 -10.52 -17.31
C GLN A 107 12.46 -10.58 -16.70
N GLY A 108 12.56 -10.94 -15.42
CA GLY A 108 13.83 -11.07 -14.71
C GLY A 108 14.36 -9.78 -14.11
N ASN A 109 13.54 -8.73 -13.99
CA ASN A 109 13.93 -7.44 -13.44
C ASN A 109 13.02 -7.00 -12.29
N PRO A 110 13.15 -7.59 -11.09
CA PRO A 110 12.30 -7.27 -9.94
C PRO A 110 12.80 -6.07 -9.14
N ALA A 111 13.09 -4.96 -9.82
CA ALA A 111 13.60 -3.76 -9.17
C ALA A 111 12.46 -2.90 -8.60
N CYS A 112 12.70 -2.28 -7.44
CA CYS A 112 11.80 -1.26 -6.89
C CYS A 112 11.66 -0.10 -7.87
N LEU A 113 10.44 0.37 -8.07
CA LEU A 113 10.14 1.48 -8.97
C LEU A 113 10.34 2.81 -8.25
N PHE A 114 11.02 3.73 -8.91
CA PHE A 114 11.27 5.07 -8.38
C PHE A 114 11.45 6.05 -9.55
N ALA A 115 11.70 7.33 -9.25
CA ALA A 115 11.67 8.42 -10.25
C ALA A 115 12.46 8.14 -11.52
N TYR A 116 13.58 7.42 -11.44
CA TYR A 116 14.46 7.20 -12.59
C TYR A 116 14.12 5.96 -13.42
N ASN A 117 13.29 5.06 -12.92
CA ASN A 117 12.93 3.84 -13.64
C ASN A 117 11.42 3.68 -13.85
N LEU A 118 10.65 4.74 -13.62
CA LEU A 118 9.19 4.71 -13.77
C LEU A 118 8.71 4.92 -15.21
N ASP A 119 9.53 5.41 -16.08
CA ASP A 119 9.15 5.71 -17.48
C ASP A 119 9.32 4.51 -18.40
#